data_20493a09d71ddaa5948059ee41bbfab3
#
_entry.id   20493a09d71ddaa5948059ee41bbfab3
#
_cell.length_a   1.000
_cell.length_b   1.000
_cell.length_c   1.000
_cell.angle_alpha   90.00
_cell.angle_beta   90.00
_cell.angle_gamma   90.00
#
_symmetry.space_group_name_H-M   'P 1'
#
loop_
_entity.id
_entity.type
_entity.pdbx_description
1 polymer ?
#
loop_
_entity_poly.entity_id
_entity_poly.type
_entity_poly.pdbx_seq_one_letter_code
_entity_poly.pdbx_strand_id
1 'polypeptide(L)'
;MSDTMTPAAVVFGVGPIEGVGGAVALRAADGGLKTYVAGRHPDKMAGVVAQIEADGGEAMALSCDATVKAEVEAVFARVAADGCRPVLVVFNVGGNWPMSFMELTPEFLEGMWRQGPLAGMLVGQGAVKAMADQGGTLIFTGASASLRGRPMFAAFASAKAGLRAIAQAMAREFGPQGLHVAHVVIDGVVNGERIHRFMPGFVEARGADTCLDPAAIAETYWQLHLQPRSAWSHELELRPFVETW
;
A
#
# COMPACT_ATOMS: atom_id res chain seq x y z
N MET A 1 3.08 -19.48 -30.03
CA MET A 1 3.71 -19.49 -28.67
C MET A 1 3.02 -18.40 -27.91
N SER A 2 2.24 -18.73 -26.88
CA SER A 2 1.61 -17.69 -26.03
C SER A 2 2.76 -17.01 -25.29
N ASP A 3 2.95 -15.74 -25.58
CA ASP A 3 3.88 -14.87 -24.86
C ASP A 3 3.32 -14.67 -23.44
N THR A 4 3.67 -15.58 -22.53
CA THR A 4 3.19 -15.53 -21.15
C THR A 4 4.02 -14.49 -20.41
N MET A 5 3.45 -13.29 -20.25
CA MET A 5 4.08 -12.22 -19.45
C MET A 5 4.39 -12.71 -18.03
N THR A 6 5.55 -12.34 -17.53
CA THR A 6 6.00 -12.69 -16.17
C THR A 6 5.09 -12.01 -15.12
N PRO A 7 4.55 -12.77 -14.14
CA PRO A 7 3.74 -12.18 -13.09
C PRO A 7 4.58 -11.25 -12.19
N ALA A 8 4.03 -10.09 -11.86
CA ALA A 8 4.73 -9.08 -11.10
C ALA A 8 3.87 -8.48 -9.98
N ALA A 9 4.55 -7.99 -8.94
CA ALA A 9 3.98 -7.11 -7.93
C ALA A 9 4.41 -5.67 -8.18
N VAL A 10 3.50 -4.72 -7.94
CA VAL A 10 3.80 -3.28 -7.97
C VAL A 10 3.36 -2.66 -6.64
N VAL A 11 4.31 -2.16 -5.86
CA VAL A 11 4.05 -1.58 -4.54
C VAL A 11 4.31 -0.08 -4.60
N PHE A 12 3.26 0.73 -4.47
CA PHE A 12 3.35 2.19 -4.38
C PHE A 12 3.46 2.64 -2.93
N GLY A 13 4.29 3.63 -2.66
CA GLY A 13 4.53 4.16 -1.32
C GLY A 13 5.55 3.34 -0.53
N VAL A 14 6.57 2.85 -1.22
CA VAL A 14 7.69 2.16 -0.59
C VAL A 14 8.67 3.20 -0.03
N GLY A 15 9.03 3.00 1.22
CA GLY A 15 10.05 3.73 1.97
C GLY A 15 11.17 2.78 2.42
N PRO A 16 11.64 2.92 3.67
CA PRO A 16 12.63 2.01 4.24
C PRO A 16 12.13 0.56 4.30
N ILE A 17 13.08 -0.36 4.41
CA ILE A 17 12.82 -1.80 4.47
C ILE A 17 11.92 -2.19 5.66
N GLU A 18 12.07 -1.49 6.79
CA GLU A 18 11.30 -1.70 8.02
C GLU A 18 9.87 -1.13 7.95
N GLY A 19 9.50 -0.51 6.82
CA GLY A 19 8.14 0.00 6.60
C GLY A 19 7.21 -1.05 6.00
N VAL A 20 5.89 -0.81 6.12
CA VAL A 20 4.86 -1.70 5.52
C VAL A 20 5.10 -1.92 4.03
N GLY A 21 5.43 -0.86 3.26
CA GLY A 21 5.69 -0.99 1.82
C GLY A 21 6.92 -1.84 1.50
N GLY A 22 7.99 -1.73 2.31
CA GLY A 22 9.18 -2.57 2.20
C GLY A 22 8.87 -4.04 2.50
N ALA A 23 8.22 -4.30 3.62
CA ALA A 23 7.83 -5.65 4.02
C ALA A 23 6.91 -6.33 2.99
N VAL A 24 5.95 -5.60 2.43
CA VAL A 24 5.06 -6.11 1.37
C VAL A 24 5.86 -6.44 0.10
N ALA A 25 6.82 -5.61 -0.28
CA ALA A 25 7.67 -5.86 -1.44
C ALA A 25 8.53 -7.12 -1.25
N LEU A 26 9.17 -7.26 -0.07
CA LEU A 26 9.92 -8.46 0.29
C LEU A 26 9.05 -9.72 0.24
N ARG A 27 7.86 -9.66 0.83
CA ARG A 27 6.96 -10.82 0.86
C ARG A 27 6.44 -11.21 -0.53
N ALA A 28 6.18 -10.23 -1.40
CA ALA A 28 5.77 -10.50 -2.77
C ALA A 28 6.90 -11.16 -3.59
N ALA A 29 8.14 -10.70 -3.41
CA ALA A 29 9.32 -11.30 -4.04
C ALA A 29 9.58 -12.73 -3.53
N ASP A 30 9.48 -12.98 -2.23
CA ASP A 30 9.55 -14.32 -1.63
C ASP A 30 8.47 -15.25 -2.17
N GLY A 31 7.30 -14.69 -2.52
CA GLY A 31 6.22 -15.40 -3.21
C GLY A 31 6.47 -15.66 -4.70
N GLY A 32 7.65 -15.32 -5.23
CA GLY A 32 8.06 -15.57 -6.61
C GLY A 32 7.62 -14.50 -7.61
N LEU A 33 7.17 -13.32 -7.17
CA LEU A 33 6.80 -12.23 -8.06
C LEU A 33 8.00 -11.30 -8.32
N LYS A 34 8.26 -10.97 -9.58
CA LYS A 34 9.13 -9.84 -9.90
C LYS A 34 8.51 -8.57 -9.34
N THR A 35 9.26 -7.84 -8.49
CA THR A 35 8.70 -6.79 -7.64
C THR A 35 9.16 -5.41 -8.06
N TYR A 36 8.22 -4.53 -8.39
CA TYR A 36 8.46 -3.12 -8.66
C TYR A 36 8.08 -2.29 -7.44
N VAL A 37 9.04 -1.55 -6.91
CA VAL A 37 8.85 -0.66 -5.77
C VAL A 37 8.81 0.79 -6.24
N ALA A 38 7.71 1.47 -6.01
CA ALA A 38 7.48 2.83 -6.49
C ALA A 38 7.35 3.82 -5.32
N GLY A 39 8.08 4.94 -5.40
CA GLY A 39 8.07 5.97 -4.37
C GLY A 39 8.92 7.17 -4.73
N ARG A 40 8.84 8.23 -3.92
CA ARG A 40 9.52 9.51 -4.18
C ARG A 40 11.00 9.55 -3.78
N HIS A 41 11.47 8.56 -3.05
CA HIS A 41 12.81 8.54 -2.46
C HIS A 41 13.59 7.30 -2.90
N PRO A 42 14.31 7.37 -4.05
CA PRO A 42 15.08 6.24 -4.59
C PRO A 42 16.03 5.61 -3.57
N ASP A 43 16.73 6.44 -2.77
CA ASP A 43 17.70 5.97 -1.79
C ASP A 43 17.09 5.04 -0.74
N LYS A 44 15.84 5.31 -0.34
CA LYS A 44 15.11 4.46 0.63
C LYS A 44 14.65 3.15 0.00
N MET A 45 14.33 3.15 -1.29
CA MET A 45 13.92 1.97 -2.03
C MET A 45 15.12 1.06 -2.38
N ALA A 46 16.32 1.63 -2.51
CA ALA A 46 17.52 0.87 -2.85
C ALA A 46 17.80 -0.25 -1.84
N GLY A 47 17.58 -0.01 -0.55
CA GLY A 47 17.73 -1.04 0.48
C GLY A 47 16.75 -2.20 0.32
N VAL A 48 15.51 -1.91 -0.09
CA VAL A 48 14.49 -2.95 -0.35
C VAL A 48 14.88 -3.78 -1.57
N VAL A 49 15.32 -3.15 -2.67
CA VAL A 49 15.77 -3.84 -3.88
C VAL A 49 16.97 -4.73 -3.56
N ALA A 50 18.00 -4.18 -2.89
CA ALA A 50 19.20 -4.93 -2.53
C ALA A 50 18.89 -6.17 -1.66
N GLN A 51 17.94 -6.06 -0.73
CA GLN A 51 17.54 -7.20 0.09
C GLN A 51 16.81 -8.26 -0.74
N ILE A 52 15.88 -7.87 -1.62
CA ILE A 52 15.18 -8.81 -2.51
C ILE A 52 16.18 -9.56 -3.40
N GLU A 53 17.16 -8.85 -3.97
CA GLU A 53 18.20 -9.45 -4.80
C GLU A 53 19.13 -10.38 -4.00
N ALA A 54 19.48 -10.00 -2.78
CA ALA A 54 20.28 -10.84 -1.86
C ALA A 54 19.56 -12.14 -1.49
N ASP A 55 18.24 -12.11 -1.41
CA ASP A 55 17.38 -13.26 -1.13
C ASP A 55 17.06 -14.08 -2.41
N GLY A 56 17.65 -13.70 -3.57
CA GLY A 56 17.50 -14.40 -4.84
C GLY A 56 16.27 -14.03 -5.66
N GLY A 57 15.52 -13.00 -5.27
CA GLY A 57 14.38 -12.44 -6.01
C GLY A 57 14.80 -11.40 -7.06
N GLU A 58 13.81 -10.91 -7.82
CA GLU A 58 14.01 -9.82 -8.79
C GLU A 58 13.23 -8.59 -8.37
N ALA A 59 13.88 -7.43 -8.29
CA ALA A 59 13.22 -6.17 -7.98
C ALA A 59 13.75 -4.98 -8.78
N MET A 60 12.92 -3.94 -8.90
CA MET A 60 13.28 -2.68 -9.53
C MET A 60 12.65 -1.51 -8.79
N ALA A 61 13.46 -0.48 -8.48
CA ALA A 61 12.99 0.77 -7.94
C ALA A 61 12.59 1.75 -9.06
N LEU A 62 11.42 2.37 -8.91
CA LEU A 62 10.88 3.36 -9.83
C LEU A 62 10.53 4.65 -9.06
N SER A 63 11.16 5.77 -9.44
CA SER A 63 10.80 7.07 -8.88
C SER A 63 9.37 7.42 -9.34
N CYS A 64 8.48 7.70 -8.38
CA CYS A 64 7.09 8.02 -8.69
C CYS A 64 6.45 8.86 -7.56
N ASP A 65 5.94 10.02 -7.91
CA ASP A 65 4.92 10.71 -7.13
C ASP A 65 3.54 10.20 -7.57
N ALA A 66 2.91 9.40 -6.75
CA ALA A 66 1.60 8.81 -7.04
C ALA A 66 0.47 9.85 -7.20
N THR A 67 0.70 11.13 -6.87
CA THR A 67 -0.23 12.24 -7.11
C THR A 67 -0.13 12.80 -8.54
N VAL A 68 0.86 12.33 -9.32
CA VAL A 68 1.12 12.76 -10.70
C VAL A 68 0.75 11.63 -11.67
N LYS A 69 -0.32 11.86 -12.44
CA LYS A 69 -0.88 10.85 -13.36
C LYS A 69 0.18 10.25 -14.30
N ALA A 70 0.98 11.11 -14.94
CA ALA A 70 2.00 10.67 -15.91
C ALA A 70 3.06 9.76 -15.26
N GLU A 71 3.43 10.01 -13.99
CA GLU A 71 4.40 9.17 -13.28
C GLU A 71 3.82 7.81 -12.91
N VAL A 72 2.55 7.75 -12.50
CA VAL A 72 1.85 6.49 -12.27
C VAL A 72 1.73 5.69 -13.56
N GLU A 73 1.36 6.34 -14.68
CA GLU A 73 1.29 5.68 -15.99
C GLU A 73 2.65 5.15 -16.45
N ALA A 74 3.73 5.89 -16.18
CA ALA A 74 5.10 5.47 -16.50
C ALA A 74 5.52 4.20 -15.72
N VAL A 75 5.10 4.04 -14.45
CA VAL A 75 5.34 2.81 -13.68
C VAL A 75 4.72 1.60 -14.38
N PHE A 76 3.44 1.66 -14.74
CA PHE A 76 2.76 0.54 -15.41
C PHE A 76 3.32 0.29 -16.81
N ALA A 77 3.67 1.36 -17.55
CA ALA A 77 4.31 1.23 -18.85
C ALA A 77 5.67 0.53 -18.75
N ARG A 78 6.46 0.82 -17.71
CA ARG A 78 7.73 0.14 -17.46
C ARG A 78 7.55 -1.34 -17.16
N VAL A 79 6.59 -1.71 -16.32
CA VAL A 79 6.26 -3.12 -16.03
C VAL A 79 5.92 -3.88 -17.31
N ALA A 80 5.09 -3.27 -18.17
CA ALA A 80 4.72 -3.88 -19.46
C ALA A 80 5.93 -3.99 -20.42
N ALA A 81 6.78 -2.96 -20.48
CA ALA A 81 7.99 -2.96 -21.33
C ALA A 81 9.00 -4.03 -20.92
N ASP A 82 9.05 -4.39 -19.64
CA ASP A 82 9.87 -5.48 -19.13
C ASP A 82 9.27 -6.89 -19.39
N GLY A 83 8.19 -7.00 -20.17
CA GLY A 83 7.49 -8.27 -20.44
C GLY A 83 6.74 -8.80 -19.21
N CYS A 84 6.43 -7.94 -18.25
CA CYS A 84 5.76 -8.32 -17.01
C CYS A 84 4.29 -7.87 -16.97
N ARG A 85 3.48 -8.60 -16.23
CA ARG A 85 2.08 -8.26 -15.95
C ARG A 85 1.85 -8.16 -14.45
N PRO A 86 1.30 -7.05 -13.94
CA PRO A 86 0.89 -6.98 -12.55
C PRO A 86 -0.17 -8.03 -12.24
N VAL A 87 0.05 -8.79 -11.17
CA VAL A 87 -0.94 -9.68 -10.56
C VAL A 87 -1.30 -9.22 -9.15
N LEU A 88 -0.40 -8.44 -8.53
CA LEU A 88 -0.58 -7.79 -7.24
C LEU A 88 -0.18 -6.32 -7.35
N VAL A 89 -1.09 -5.42 -7.02
CA VAL A 89 -0.80 -3.99 -6.88
C VAL A 89 -1.16 -3.56 -5.46
N VAL A 90 -0.25 -2.87 -4.78
CA VAL A 90 -0.47 -2.37 -3.43
C VAL A 90 -0.31 -0.86 -3.40
N PHE A 91 -1.35 -0.16 -2.95
CA PHE A 91 -1.33 1.27 -2.68
C PHE A 91 -1.10 1.51 -1.19
N ASN A 92 0.14 1.85 -0.84
CA ASN A 92 0.58 2.13 0.53
C ASN A 92 1.04 3.59 0.72
N VAL A 93 0.57 4.50 -0.16
CA VAL A 93 0.93 5.91 -0.08
C VAL A 93 0.19 6.61 1.04
N GLY A 94 0.87 7.53 1.71
CA GLY A 94 0.28 8.42 2.70
C GLY A 94 1.16 8.62 3.92
N GLY A 95 0.75 9.56 4.74
CA GLY A 95 1.39 9.91 5.99
C GLY A 95 0.35 10.34 7.00
N ASN A 96 0.63 10.12 8.26
CA ASN A 96 -0.19 10.52 9.38
C ASN A 96 0.50 11.70 10.08
N TRP A 97 -0.09 12.90 10.01
CA TRP A 97 0.41 14.12 10.63
C TRP A 97 -0.68 14.72 11.50
N PRO A 98 -0.46 14.82 12.82
CA PRO A 98 -1.40 15.51 13.71
C PRO A 98 -1.38 17.01 13.45
N MET A 99 -2.57 17.63 13.40
CA MET A 99 -2.75 19.08 13.30
C MET A 99 -4.06 19.45 13.98
N SER A 100 -4.03 20.51 14.80
CA SER A 100 -5.24 21.05 15.44
C SER A 100 -6.25 21.47 14.36
N PHE A 101 -7.53 21.23 14.60
CA PHE A 101 -8.57 21.59 13.64
C PHE A 101 -8.58 23.10 13.32
N MET A 102 -8.28 23.94 14.31
CA MET A 102 -8.22 25.40 14.14
C MET A 102 -6.98 25.89 13.40
N GLU A 103 -5.93 25.06 13.31
CA GLU A 103 -4.70 25.34 12.57
C GLU A 103 -4.71 24.71 11.17
N LEU A 104 -5.75 23.93 10.86
CA LEU A 104 -5.88 23.22 9.60
C LEU A 104 -6.05 24.22 8.45
N THR A 105 -5.12 24.23 7.50
CA THR A 105 -5.23 25.05 6.30
C THR A 105 -5.85 24.29 5.13
N PRO A 106 -6.49 24.99 4.16
CA PRO A 106 -6.99 24.36 2.95
C PRO A 106 -5.91 23.56 2.21
N GLU A 107 -4.70 24.09 2.09
CA GLU A 107 -3.56 23.47 1.37
C GLU A 107 -3.11 22.16 2.04
N PHE A 108 -3.10 22.14 3.39
CA PHE A 108 -2.79 20.93 4.13
C PHE A 108 -3.86 19.85 3.93
N LEU A 109 -5.13 20.22 4.02
CA LEU A 109 -6.26 19.32 3.76
C LEU A 109 -6.23 18.77 2.32
N GLU A 110 -6.04 19.65 1.33
CA GLU A 110 -5.91 19.27 -0.08
C GLU A 110 -4.71 18.34 -0.30
N GLY A 111 -3.56 18.65 0.32
CA GLY A 111 -2.37 17.83 0.24
C GLY A 111 -2.60 16.40 0.75
N MET A 112 -3.31 16.26 1.88
CA MET A 112 -3.69 14.95 2.41
C MET A 112 -4.66 14.21 1.48
N TRP A 113 -5.63 14.94 0.91
CA TRP A 113 -6.58 14.37 -0.05
C TRP A 113 -5.89 13.93 -1.35
N ARG A 114 -4.93 14.72 -1.85
CA ARG A 114 -4.14 14.36 -3.03
C ARG A 114 -3.33 13.09 -2.80
N GLN A 115 -2.68 12.93 -1.65
CA GLN A 115 -1.89 11.74 -1.31
C GLN A 115 -2.75 10.49 -1.05
N GLY A 116 -3.96 10.64 -0.59
CA GLY A 116 -4.91 9.55 -0.33
C GLY A 116 -5.83 9.28 -1.55
N PRO A 117 -7.01 9.91 -1.61
CA PRO A 117 -8.02 9.62 -2.63
C PRO A 117 -7.55 9.81 -4.06
N LEU A 118 -6.92 10.95 -4.39
CA LEU A 118 -6.48 11.22 -5.77
C LEU A 118 -5.42 10.21 -6.22
N ALA A 119 -4.37 10.02 -5.43
CA ALA A 119 -3.30 9.07 -5.77
C ALA A 119 -3.85 7.63 -5.83
N GLY A 120 -4.73 7.25 -4.88
CA GLY A 120 -5.40 5.96 -4.88
C GLY A 120 -6.25 5.73 -6.14
N MET A 121 -6.97 6.75 -6.61
CA MET A 121 -7.71 6.69 -7.87
C MET A 121 -6.77 6.51 -9.07
N LEU A 122 -5.68 7.28 -9.15
CA LEU A 122 -4.72 7.19 -10.26
C LEU A 122 -4.07 5.81 -10.34
N VAL A 123 -3.59 5.29 -9.21
CA VAL A 123 -3.02 3.93 -9.13
C VAL A 123 -4.08 2.88 -9.44
N GLY A 124 -5.30 3.05 -8.93
CA GLY A 124 -6.42 2.17 -9.21
C GLY A 124 -6.75 2.08 -10.70
N GLN A 125 -6.80 3.23 -11.40
CA GLN A 125 -7.02 3.27 -12.85
C GLN A 125 -5.90 2.57 -13.63
N GLY A 126 -4.65 2.76 -13.22
CA GLY A 126 -3.51 2.06 -13.80
C GLY A 126 -3.58 0.54 -13.57
N ALA A 127 -3.92 0.12 -12.36
CA ALA A 127 -4.09 -1.28 -12.00
C ALA A 127 -5.22 -1.95 -12.80
N VAL A 128 -6.39 -1.30 -12.91
CA VAL A 128 -7.51 -1.81 -13.74
C VAL A 128 -7.06 -2.04 -15.17
N LYS A 129 -6.42 -1.04 -15.80
CA LYS A 129 -5.95 -1.17 -17.19
C LYS A 129 -4.92 -2.30 -17.36
N ALA A 130 -4.01 -2.45 -16.40
CA ALA A 130 -2.94 -3.44 -16.50
C ALA A 130 -3.40 -4.88 -16.18
N MET A 131 -4.52 -5.05 -15.44
CA MET A 131 -5.04 -6.34 -14.98
C MET A 131 -6.39 -6.74 -15.63
N ALA A 132 -6.94 -5.91 -16.53
CA ALA A 132 -8.32 -6.04 -17.04
C ALA A 132 -8.67 -7.43 -17.60
N ASP A 133 -7.76 -8.03 -18.38
CA ASP A 133 -8.07 -9.26 -19.14
C ASP A 133 -7.91 -10.55 -18.33
N GLN A 134 -7.07 -10.54 -17.29
CA GLN A 134 -6.71 -11.75 -16.55
C GLN A 134 -7.00 -11.67 -15.05
N GLY A 135 -7.41 -10.50 -14.58
CA GLY A 135 -7.62 -10.22 -13.17
C GLY A 135 -6.31 -10.05 -12.40
N GLY A 136 -6.46 -9.84 -11.10
CA GLY A 136 -5.37 -9.61 -10.17
C GLY A 136 -5.90 -9.09 -8.84
N THR A 137 -5.01 -8.68 -7.95
CA THR A 137 -5.35 -8.14 -6.64
C THR A 137 -4.85 -6.71 -6.49
N LEU A 138 -5.74 -5.80 -6.10
CA LEU A 138 -5.42 -4.43 -5.73
C LEU A 138 -5.73 -4.22 -4.25
N ILE A 139 -4.72 -3.87 -3.46
CA ILE A 139 -4.87 -3.64 -2.02
C ILE A 139 -4.61 -2.17 -1.70
N PHE A 140 -5.55 -1.56 -0.99
CA PHE A 140 -5.42 -0.21 -0.44
C PHE A 140 -5.10 -0.28 1.05
N THR A 141 -3.97 0.31 1.47
CA THR A 141 -3.62 0.46 2.88
C THR A 141 -4.45 1.56 3.51
N GLY A 142 -5.41 1.15 4.32
CA GLY A 142 -6.25 2.01 5.15
C GLY A 142 -5.61 2.31 6.50
N ALA A 143 -6.43 2.82 7.40
CA ALA A 143 -6.08 3.07 8.80
C ALA A 143 -7.38 3.10 9.63
N SER A 144 -7.29 3.09 10.98
CA SER A 144 -8.44 3.41 11.84
C SER A 144 -9.13 4.70 11.44
N ALA A 145 -8.36 5.65 10.91
CA ALA A 145 -8.86 6.91 10.33
C ALA A 145 -9.76 6.73 9.10
N SER A 146 -9.78 5.56 8.46
CA SER A 146 -10.75 5.22 7.40
C SER A 146 -12.16 5.04 7.95
N LEU A 147 -12.28 4.74 9.25
CA LEU A 147 -13.53 4.39 9.92
C LEU A 147 -14.01 5.47 10.89
N ARG A 148 -13.08 6.21 11.52
CA ARG A 148 -13.38 7.20 12.56
C ARG A 148 -12.40 8.37 12.58
N GLY A 149 -12.90 9.59 12.81
CA GLY A 149 -12.06 10.75 13.10
C GLY A 149 -11.62 10.76 14.56
N ARG A 150 -10.36 11.12 14.81
CA ARG A 150 -9.83 11.41 16.15
C ARG A 150 -9.42 12.89 16.23
N PRO A 151 -9.41 13.52 17.40
CA PRO A 151 -8.84 14.86 17.57
C PRO A 151 -7.44 14.93 16.94
N MET A 152 -7.09 16.06 16.36
CA MET A 152 -5.82 16.32 15.65
C MET A 152 -5.65 15.63 14.28
N PHE A 153 -6.56 14.77 13.84
CA PHE A 153 -6.39 13.95 12.61
C PHE A 153 -7.51 14.17 11.58
N ALA A 154 -8.17 15.33 11.57
CA ALA A 154 -9.30 15.58 10.67
C ALA A 154 -8.92 15.44 9.18
N ALA A 155 -7.79 16.01 8.74
CA ALA A 155 -7.33 15.90 7.37
C ALA A 155 -6.95 14.45 6.99
N PHE A 156 -6.24 13.75 7.87
CA PHE A 156 -5.88 12.35 7.67
C PHE A 156 -7.11 11.45 7.60
N ALA A 157 -8.07 11.64 8.51
CA ALA A 157 -9.31 10.86 8.52
C ALA A 157 -10.16 11.11 7.28
N SER A 158 -10.31 12.36 6.84
CA SER A 158 -11.04 12.68 5.61
C SER A 158 -10.40 12.01 4.37
N ALA A 159 -9.07 12.01 4.29
CA ALA A 159 -8.36 11.36 3.18
C ALA A 159 -8.48 9.84 3.22
N LYS A 160 -8.34 9.20 4.39
CA LYS A 160 -8.45 7.75 4.53
C LYS A 160 -9.88 7.24 4.35
N ALA A 161 -10.89 7.99 4.81
CA ALA A 161 -12.29 7.69 4.53
C ALA A 161 -12.62 7.82 3.03
N GLY A 162 -12.09 8.86 2.35
CA GLY A 162 -12.22 9.03 0.91
C GLY A 162 -11.55 7.87 0.13
N LEU A 163 -10.36 7.45 0.54
CA LEU A 163 -9.67 6.30 -0.07
C LEU A 163 -10.48 5.00 0.10
N ARG A 164 -11.06 4.77 1.28
CA ARG A 164 -11.96 3.63 1.55
C ARG A 164 -13.16 3.63 0.61
N ALA A 165 -13.80 4.80 0.41
CA ALA A 165 -14.94 4.92 -0.50
C ALA A 165 -14.55 4.58 -1.95
N ILE A 166 -13.36 5.01 -2.41
CA ILE A 166 -12.82 4.65 -3.73
C ILE A 166 -12.62 3.13 -3.82
N ALA A 167 -11.99 2.51 -2.83
CA ALA A 167 -11.78 1.06 -2.80
C ALA A 167 -13.12 0.29 -2.87
N GLN A 168 -14.14 0.75 -2.15
CA GLN A 168 -15.48 0.17 -2.16
C GLN A 168 -16.18 0.29 -3.53
N ALA A 169 -16.06 1.44 -4.19
CA ALA A 169 -16.61 1.64 -5.52
C ALA A 169 -15.92 0.72 -6.54
N MET A 170 -14.59 0.69 -6.52
CA MET A 170 -13.79 -0.16 -7.41
C MET A 170 -14.08 -1.66 -7.21
N ALA A 171 -14.22 -2.12 -5.96
CA ALA A 171 -14.54 -3.51 -5.67
C ALA A 171 -15.87 -3.95 -6.30
N ARG A 172 -16.89 -3.06 -6.27
CA ARG A 172 -18.20 -3.35 -6.86
C ARG A 172 -18.19 -3.29 -8.37
N GLU A 173 -17.46 -2.36 -8.95
CA GLU A 173 -17.41 -2.15 -10.41
C GLU A 173 -16.55 -3.20 -11.11
N PHE A 174 -15.37 -3.52 -10.57
CA PHE A 174 -14.38 -4.38 -11.21
C PHE A 174 -14.30 -5.80 -10.63
N GLY A 175 -14.89 -6.06 -9.46
CA GLY A 175 -14.98 -7.42 -8.90
C GLY A 175 -15.63 -8.43 -9.84
N PRO A 176 -16.77 -8.13 -10.48
CA PRO A 176 -17.38 -9.01 -11.49
C PRO A 176 -16.49 -9.29 -12.70
N GLN A 177 -15.51 -8.40 -12.97
CA GLN A 177 -14.53 -8.55 -14.05
C GLN A 177 -13.28 -9.33 -13.62
N GLY A 178 -13.23 -9.81 -12.38
CA GLY A 178 -12.14 -10.64 -11.87
C GLY A 178 -11.03 -9.86 -11.16
N LEU A 179 -11.22 -8.59 -10.83
CA LEU A 179 -10.28 -7.81 -10.03
C LEU A 179 -10.64 -7.88 -8.54
N HIS A 180 -9.77 -8.49 -7.74
CA HIS A 180 -9.91 -8.51 -6.29
C HIS A 180 -9.44 -7.16 -5.70
N VAL A 181 -10.37 -6.33 -5.24
CA VAL A 181 -10.05 -5.04 -4.59
C VAL A 181 -10.28 -5.16 -3.09
N ALA A 182 -9.21 -5.02 -2.31
CA ALA A 182 -9.24 -5.07 -0.86
C ALA A 182 -8.81 -3.75 -0.22
N HIS A 183 -9.40 -3.43 0.92
CA HIS A 183 -9.04 -2.31 1.79
C HIS A 183 -8.65 -2.86 3.17
N VAL A 184 -7.40 -2.64 3.58
CA VAL A 184 -6.88 -3.14 4.86
C VAL A 184 -6.76 -2.00 5.87
N VAL A 185 -7.54 -2.05 6.91
CA VAL A 185 -7.50 -1.09 8.02
C VAL A 185 -6.34 -1.44 8.95
N ILE A 186 -5.34 -0.57 9.01
CA ILE A 186 -4.23 -0.66 9.97
C ILE A 186 -4.64 0.11 11.22
N ASP A 187 -5.06 -0.61 12.26
CA ASP A 187 -5.54 0.00 13.51
C ASP A 187 -4.54 -0.23 14.65
N GLY A 188 -3.57 0.63 14.71
CA GLY A 188 -2.52 0.63 15.73
C GLY A 188 -1.23 1.27 15.25
N VAL A 189 -0.26 1.32 16.14
CA VAL A 189 1.10 1.80 15.82
C VAL A 189 1.85 0.70 15.08
N VAL A 190 2.44 1.04 13.95
CA VAL A 190 3.29 0.13 13.18
C VAL A 190 4.72 0.22 13.72
N ASN A 191 5.33 -0.92 14.03
CA ASN A 191 6.72 -1.05 14.44
C ASN A 191 7.65 -0.91 13.22
N GLY A 192 7.87 0.31 12.77
CA GLY A 192 8.69 0.63 11.60
C GLY A 192 9.60 1.85 11.86
N GLU A 193 10.45 2.18 10.89
CA GLU A 193 11.42 3.30 11.00
C GLU A 193 10.80 4.58 11.56
N ARG A 194 9.56 4.88 11.17
CA ARG A 194 8.89 6.11 11.58
C ARG A 194 8.68 6.21 13.09
N ILE A 195 8.20 5.15 13.75
CA ILE A 195 7.96 5.20 15.18
C ILE A 195 9.27 5.27 15.97
N HIS A 196 10.29 4.54 15.53
CA HIS A 196 11.61 4.60 16.16
C HIS A 196 12.28 5.97 16.02
N ARG A 197 12.06 6.66 14.89
CA ARG A 197 12.59 8.01 14.64
C ARG A 197 11.88 9.08 15.46
N PHE A 198 10.54 9.05 15.56
CA PHE A 198 9.76 10.12 16.19
C PHE A 198 9.48 9.87 17.67
N MET A 199 9.49 8.62 18.11
CA MET A 199 9.25 8.20 19.49
C MET A 199 10.24 7.11 19.90
N PRO A 200 11.53 7.41 20.02
CA PRO A 200 12.55 6.43 20.41
C PRO A 200 12.17 5.74 21.74
N GLY A 201 12.34 4.44 21.82
CA GLY A 201 12.00 3.65 23.00
C GLY A 201 10.50 3.35 23.18
N PHE A 202 9.63 3.84 22.30
CA PHE A 202 8.18 3.64 22.43
C PHE A 202 7.80 2.16 22.33
N VAL A 203 8.36 1.46 21.35
CA VAL A 203 8.05 0.03 21.12
C VAL A 203 8.57 -0.83 22.25
N GLU A 204 9.81 -0.58 22.67
CA GLU A 204 10.47 -1.30 23.78
C GLU A 204 9.72 -1.11 25.10
N ALA A 205 9.25 0.11 25.38
CA ALA A 205 8.51 0.42 26.60
C ALA A 205 7.12 -0.24 26.65
N ARG A 206 6.51 -0.53 25.49
CA ARG A 206 5.19 -1.18 25.43
C ARG A 206 5.27 -2.70 25.46
N GLY A 207 6.41 -3.28 25.08
CA GLY A 207 6.61 -4.73 25.00
C GLY A 207 6.31 -5.32 23.62
N ALA A 208 6.71 -6.58 23.45
CA ALA A 208 6.49 -7.33 22.22
C ALA A 208 4.99 -7.42 21.87
N ASP A 209 4.69 -7.44 20.59
CA ASP A 209 3.34 -7.61 20.02
C ASP A 209 2.33 -6.51 20.36
N THR A 210 2.77 -5.42 20.99
CA THR A 210 1.90 -4.25 21.29
C THR A 210 1.85 -3.23 20.16
N CYS A 211 2.68 -3.43 19.12
CA CYS A 211 2.69 -2.68 17.87
C CYS A 211 2.54 -3.65 16.70
N LEU A 212 1.97 -3.16 15.60
CA LEU A 212 1.84 -3.97 14.39
C LEU A 212 3.22 -4.22 13.77
N ASP A 213 3.54 -5.48 13.53
CA ASP A 213 4.74 -5.88 12.80
C ASP A 213 4.49 -5.73 11.29
N PRO A 214 5.36 -4.97 10.57
CA PRO A 214 5.29 -4.87 9.11
C PRO A 214 5.30 -6.20 8.38
N ALA A 215 6.04 -7.20 8.86
CA ALA A 215 6.08 -8.53 8.26
C ALA A 215 4.74 -9.28 8.40
N ALA A 216 4.09 -9.18 9.56
CA ALA A 216 2.76 -9.76 9.78
C ALA A 216 1.68 -9.07 8.92
N ILE A 217 1.78 -7.74 8.73
CA ILE A 217 0.93 -7.00 7.79
C ILE A 217 1.16 -7.53 6.36
N ALA A 218 2.40 -7.66 5.94
CA ALA A 218 2.77 -8.11 4.60
C ALA A 218 2.28 -9.55 4.33
N GLU A 219 2.40 -10.45 5.30
CA GLU A 219 1.84 -11.81 5.20
C GLU A 219 0.32 -11.76 5.00
N THR A 220 -0.40 -10.91 5.74
CA THR A 220 -1.84 -10.75 5.54
C THR A 220 -2.19 -10.26 4.14
N TYR A 221 -1.41 -9.32 3.57
CA TYR A 221 -1.60 -8.84 2.19
C TYR A 221 -1.35 -9.97 1.17
N TRP A 222 -0.35 -10.80 1.42
CA TRP A 222 -0.08 -11.98 0.61
C TRP A 222 -1.22 -12.99 0.67
N GLN A 223 -1.76 -13.27 1.85
CA GLN A 223 -2.92 -14.15 2.00
C GLN A 223 -4.17 -13.61 1.31
N LEU A 224 -4.41 -12.29 1.30
CA LEU A 224 -5.47 -11.68 0.50
C LEU A 224 -5.26 -11.94 -1.01
N HIS A 225 -4.02 -11.81 -1.49
CA HIS A 225 -3.70 -12.08 -2.89
C HIS A 225 -3.98 -13.53 -3.29
N LEU A 226 -3.76 -14.48 -2.39
CA LEU A 226 -3.97 -15.91 -2.66
C LEU A 226 -5.42 -16.36 -2.50
N GLN A 227 -6.35 -15.52 -2.09
CA GLN A 227 -7.75 -15.92 -1.88
C GLN A 227 -8.42 -16.38 -3.17
N PRO A 228 -9.17 -17.49 -3.12
CA PRO A 228 -9.94 -17.95 -4.27
C PRO A 228 -11.08 -16.97 -4.59
N ARG A 229 -11.42 -16.86 -5.87
CA ARG A 229 -12.51 -15.97 -6.35
C ARG A 229 -13.87 -16.18 -5.67
N SER A 230 -14.10 -17.34 -5.11
CA SER A 230 -15.34 -17.68 -4.39
C SER A 230 -15.42 -17.10 -2.97
N ALA A 231 -14.30 -16.55 -2.44
CA ALA A 231 -14.22 -16.08 -1.04
C ALA A 231 -13.24 -14.93 -0.89
N TRP A 232 -13.44 -13.85 -1.63
CA TRP A 232 -12.63 -12.64 -1.52
C TRP A 232 -13.05 -11.78 -0.32
N SER A 233 -12.08 -11.38 0.49
CA SER A 233 -12.26 -10.36 1.52
C SER A 233 -12.13 -8.97 0.89
N HIS A 234 -13.17 -8.13 1.00
CA HIS A 234 -13.09 -6.75 0.54
C HIS A 234 -12.44 -5.85 1.61
N GLU A 235 -12.81 -6.02 2.88
CA GLU A 235 -12.27 -5.20 3.97
C GLU A 235 -11.89 -6.08 5.15
N LEU A 236 -10.74 -5.82 5.73
CA LEU A 236 -10.30 -6.43 6.99
C LEU A 236 -9.53 -5.42 7.84
N GLU A 237 -9.45 -5.67 9.14
CA GLU A 237 -8.78 -4.82 10.10
C GLU A 237 -7.67 -5.61 10.82
N LEU A 238 -6.48 -5.01 10.86
CA LEU A 238 -5.33 -5.52 11.59
C LEU A 238 -5.05 -4.61 12.78
N ARG A 239 -4.88 -5.21 13.96
CA ARG A 239 -4.55 -4.49 15.19
C ARG A 239 -3.69 -5.35 16.12
N PRO A 240 -2.85 -4.72 16.96
CA PRO A 240 -2.23 -5.43 18.08
C PRO A 240 -3.29 -5.92 19.06
N PHE A 241 -3.03 -7.02 19.74
CA PHE A 241 -3.99 -7.63 20.69
C PHE A 241 -4.40 -6.70 21.84
N VAL A 242 -3.58 -5.68 22.16
CA VAL A 242 -3.82 -4.69 23.22
C VAL A 242 -4.50 -3.41 22.75
N GLU A 243 -4.75 -3.26 21.44
CA GLU A 243 -5.39 -2.04 20.92
C GLU A 243 -6.85 -1.99 21.36
N THR A 244 -7.28 -0.81 21.83
CA THR A 244 -8.65 -0.57 22.31
C THR A 244 -9.54 0.02 21.22
N TRP A 245 -10.82 -0.33 21.29
CA TRP A 245 -11.85 0.14 20.34
C TRP A 245 -12.22 1.61 20.56
#